data_82bffeec09d027e15b252b8db259a687
#
_entry.id   82bffeec09d027e15b252b8db259a687
#
_cell.length_a   1.000
_cell.length_b   1.000
_cell.length_c   1.000
_cell.angle_alpha   90.00
_cell.angle_beta   90.00
_cell.angle_gamma   90.00
#
_symmetry.space_group_name_H-M   'P 1'
#
loop_
_entity.id
_entity.type
_entity.pdbx_description
1 polymer ?
#
loop_
_entity_poly.entity_id
_entity_poly.type
_entity_poly.pdbx_seq_one_letter_code
_entity_poly.pdbx_strand_id
1 'polypeptide(L)'
;LAATLERFSQTTAVLLVDCVTLWLTNLLLSRYSELENLQGREYTQALQRIEGWILNEVRNVARLAQEIDPQVIMVTNEVGDGIVPDNPMSRAYRDLAGRANQLLGQAAKEVYTVIAGYPLEIKAKGQAILDSLKREDT
;
A
#
# COMPACT_ATOMS: atom_id res chain seq x y z
N LEU A 1 12.22 3.82 -1.26
CA LEU A 1 11.45 4.77 -0.47
C LEU A 1 11.97 4.84 0.97
N ALA A 2 12.18 3.70 1.68
CA ALA A 2 12.69 3.71 3.05
C ALA A 2 13.96 4.57 3.22
N ALA A 3 15.00 4.32 2.45
CA ALA A 3 16.24 5.12 2.48
C ALA A 3 16.02 6.62 2.22
N THR A 4 15.00 6.97 1.43
CA THR A 4 14.62 8.37 1.20
C THR A 4 14.00 8.99 2.45
N LEU A 5 13.09 8.28 3.12
CA LEU A 5 12.49 8.74 4.38
C LEU A 5 13.56 8.93 5.45
N GLU A 6 14.45 7.95 5.64
CA GLU A 6 15.58 8.05 6.58
C GLU A 6 16.48 9.26 6.29
N ARG A 7 16.84 9.46 5.03
CA ARG A 7 17.71 10.57 4.61
C ARG A 7 17.15 11.93 4.98
N PHE A 8 15.85 12.13 4.82
CA PHE A 8 15.20 13.43 5.06
C PHE A 8 14.62 13.57 6.47
N SER A 9 14.60 12.50 7.28
CA SER A 9 14.03 12.53 8.63
C SER A 9 14.69 13.54 9.57
N GLN A 10 15.95 13.88 9.34
CA GLN A 10 16.71 14.81 10.18
C GLN A 10 16.60 16.29 9.75
N THR A 11 16.00 16.56 8.58
CA THR A 11 16.05 17.90 7.95
C THR A 11 14.67 18.49 7.67
N THR A 12 13.60 17.77 7.96
CA THR A 12 12.24 18.21 7.65
C THR A 12 11.24 17.81 8.73
N ALA A 13 10.18 18.60 8.89
CA ALA A 13 9.11 18.31 9.84
C ALA A 13 7.99 17.45 9.22
N VAL A 14 7.86 17.46 7.89
CA VAL A 14 6.82 16.73 7.16
C VAL A 14 7.41 16.09 5.91
N LEU A 15 7.06 14.84 5.67
CA LEU A 15 7.40 14.09 4.46
C LEU A 15 6.12 13.69 3.75
N LEU A 16 5.94 14.18 2.52
CA LEU A 16 4.82 13.82 1.66
C LEU A 16 5.27 12.81 0.60
N VAL A 17 4.60 11.66 0.56
CA VAL A 17 4.78 10.62 -0.47
C VAL A 17 3.57 10.67 -1.42
N ASP A 18 3.79 11.16 -2.63
CA ASP A 18 2.78 11.21 -3.68
C ASP A 18 3.33 10.56 -4.97
N CYS A 19 2.89 9.34 -5.32
CA CYS A 19 1.92 8.52 -4.59
C CYS A 19 2.45 7.08 -4.37
N VAL A 20 1.87 6.39 -3.42
CA VAL A 20 2.19 4.98 -3.13
C VAL A 20 1.97 4.09 -4.35
N THR A 21 0.89 4.30 -5.10
CA THR A 21 0.59 3.50 -6.32
C THR A 21 1.71 3.59 -7.36
N LEU A 22 2.29 4.76 -7.58
CA LEU A 22 3.44 4.90 -8.48
C LEU A 22 4.68 4.18 -7.94
N TRP A 23 4.92 4.25 -6.63
CA TRP A 23 6.01 3.51 -5.99
C TRP A 23 5.84 1.99 -6.15
N LEU A 24 4.64 1.44 -5.90
CA LEU A 24 4.33 0.02 -6.10
C LEU A 24 4.51 -0.40 -7.57
N THR A 25 4.08 0.44 -8.52
CA THR A 25 4.30 0.22 -9.95
C THR A 25 5.78 0.10 -10.27
N ASN A 26 6.60 1.02 -9.77
CA ASN A 26 8.05 1.00 -9.99
C ASN A 26 8.72 -0.24 -9.37
N LEU A 27 8.28 -0.69 -8.19
CA LEU A 27 8.77 -1.93 -7.59
C LEU A 27 8.40 -3.15 -8.45
N LEU A 28 7.16 -3.25 -8.91
CA LEU A 28 6.72 -4.35 -9.76
C LEU A 28 7.49 -4.37 -11.09
N LEU A 29 7.62 -3.23 -11.75
CA LEU A 29 8.35 -3.10 -13.01
C LEU A 29 9.86 -3.39 -12.85
N SER A 30 10.46 -3.08 -11.70
CA SER A 30 11.88 -3.40 -11.44
C SER A 30 12.17 -4.91 -11.44
N ARG A 31 11.14 -5.72 -11.26
CA ARG A 31 11.22 -7.21 -11.29
C ARG A 31 10.54 -7.82 -12.51
N TYR A 32 10.12 -7.01 -13.47
CA TYR A 32 9.36 -7.50 -14.63
C TYR A 32 10.12 -8.54 -15.45
N SER A 33 11.44 -8.40 -15.57
CA SER A 33 12.30 -9.38 -16.26
C SER A 33 12.23 -10.80 -15.67
N GLU A 34 11.89 -10.94 -14.38
CA GLU A 34 11.71 -12.24 -13.73
C GLU A 34 10.41 -12.96 -14.20
N LEU A 35 9.50 -12.25 -14.84
CA LEU A 35 8.24 -12.78 -15.40
C LEU A 35 8.32 -13.05 -16.91
N GLU A 36 9.31 -12.46 -17.57
CA GLU A 36 9.50 -12.65 -19.00
C GLU A 36 9.72 -14.14 -19.32
N ASN A 37 9.05 -14.59 -20.38
CA ASN A 37 9.12 -15.99 -20.85
C ASN A 37 8.52 -17.04 -19.90
N LEU A 38 7.97 -16.67 -18.74
CA LEU A 38 7.24 -17.60 -17.89
C LEU A 38 5.76 -17.67 -18.27
N GLN A 39 5.18 -18.87 -18.10
CA GLN A 39 3.77 -19.11 -18.37
C GLN A 39 3.13 -20.03 -17.33
N GLY A 40 1.81 -20.02 -17.26
CA GLY A 40 1.05 -20.93 -16.42
C GLY A 40 1.47 -20.87 -14.95
N ARG A 41 1.80 -22.03 -14.38
CA ARG A 41 2.12 -22.16 -12.96
C ARG A 41 3.42 -21.43 -12.56
N GLU A 42 4.42 -21.45 -13.41
CA GLU A 42 5.71 -20.79 -13.13
C GLU A 42 5.56 -19.27 -13.05
N TYR A 43 4.80 -18.69 -13.99
CA TYR A 43 4.43 -17.27 -13.97
C TYR A 43 3.72 -16.90 -12.66
N THR A 44 2.69 -17.69 -12.28
CA THR A 44 1.94 -17.43 -11.05
C THR A 44 2.82 -17.48 -9.81
N GLN A 45 3.71 -18.47 -9.72
CA GLN A 45 4.63 -18.60 -8.58
C GLN A 45 5.66 -17.46 -8.53
N ALA A 46 6.20 -17.05 -9.67
CA ALA A 46 7.13 -15.92 -9.74
C ALA A 46 6.43 -14.61 -9.31
N LEU A 47 5.22 -14.37 -9.80
CA LEU A 47 4.43 -13.20 -9.46
C LEU A 47 4.13 -13.16 -7.94
N GLN A 48 3.73 -14.28 -7.33
CA GLN A 48 3.50 -14.37 -5.88
C GLN A 48 4.75 -14.06 -5.04
N ARG A 49 5.94 -14.48 -5.51
CA ARG A 49 7.21 -14.13 -4.84
C ARG A 49 7.47 -12.62 -4.91
N ILE A 50 7.25 -12.02 -6.07
CA ILE A 50 7.42 -10.57 -6.27
C ILE A 50 6.42 -9.79 -5.41
N GLU A 51 5.15 -10.19 -5.37
CA GLU A 51 4.14 -9.59 -4.50
C GLU A 51 4.55 -9.67 -3.02
N GLY A 52 5.01 -10.84 -2.57
CA GLY A 52 5.48 -11.03 -1.20
C GLY A 52 6.65 -10.11 -0.83
N TRP A 53 7.61 -9.94 -1.76
CA TRP A 53 8.71 -9.01 -1.59
C TRP A 53 8.23 -7.56 -1.52
N ILE A 54 7.34 -7.12 -2.42
CA ILE A 54 6.79 -5.76 -2.41
C ILE A 54 6.05 -5.49 -1.10
N LEU A 55 5.21 -6.43 -0.63
CA LEU A 55 4.49 -6.24 0.63
C LEU A 55 5.44 -6.17 1.85
N ASN A 56 6.60 -6.81 1.80
CA ASN A 56 7.64 -6.62 2.82
C ASN A 56 8.25 -5.22 2.77
N GLU A 57 8.50 -4.68 1.57
CA GLU A 57 8.94 -3.28 1.42
C GLU A 57 7.89 -2.29 1.98
N VAL A 58 6.59 -2.56 1.74
CA VAL A 58 5.50 -1.76 2.31
C VAL A 58 5.51 -1.80 3.84
N ARG A 59 5.66 -2.99 4.46
CA ARG A 59 5.76 -3.13 5.92
C ARG A 59 6.96 -2.38 6.49
N ASN A 60 8.11 -2.46 5.83
CA ASN A 60 9.31 -1.74 6.24
C ASN A 60 9.10 -0.22 6.22
N VAL A 61 8.50 0.31 5.16
CA VAL A 61 8.18 1.73 5.04
C VAL A 61 7.15 2.16 6.09
N ALA A 62 6.10 1.35 6.30
CA ALA A 62 5.08 1.62 7.30
C ALA A 62 5.65 1.69 8.73
N ARG A 63 6.54 0.76 9.09
CA ARG A 63 7.24 0.74 10.38
C ARG A 63 8.14 1.98 10.52
N LEU A 64 8.96 2.25 9.53
CA LEU A 64 9.87 3.40 9.54
C LEU A 64 9.11 4.72 9.70
N ALA A 65 7.97 4.88 9.01
CA ALA A 65 7.13 6.08 9.11
C ALA A 65 6.55 6.30 10.52
N GLN A 66 6.48 5.26 11.35
CA GLN A 66 6.08 5.37 12.76
C GLN A 66 7.26 5.70 13.70
N GLU A 67 8.49 5.40 13.30
CA GLU A 67 9.70 5.51 14.12
C GLU A 67 10.43 6.85 13.93
N ILE A 68 10.27 7.51 12.77
CA ILE A 68 10.94 8.79 12.48
C ILE A 68 10.14 9.99 13.05
N ASP A 69 10.87 11.06 13.41
CA ASP A 69 10.26 12.27 13.98
C ASP A 69 9.32 13.03 13.03
N PRO A 70 9.62 13.19 11.72
CA PRO A 70 8.72 13.90 10.81
C PRO A 70 7.35 13.25 10.69
N GLN A 71 6.32 14.07 10.53
CA GLN A 71 5.02 13.57 10.09
C GLN A 71 5.13 13.02 8.66
N VAL A 72 4.76 11.76 8.47
CA VAL A 72 4.72 11.14 7.14
C VAL A 72 3.28 11.10 6.63
N ILE A 73 3.06 11.72 5.48
CA ILE A 73 1.78 11.72 4.77
C ILE A 73 1.95 10.88 3.49
N MET A 74 1.12 9.87 3.32
CA MET A 74 1.15 9.00 2.13
C MET A 74 -0.15 9.14 1.35
N VAL A 75 -0.02 9.48 0.07
CA VAL A 75 -1.15 9.54 -0.88
C VAL A 75 -1.20 8.23 -1.64
N THR A 76 -2.38 7.63 -1.74
CA THR A 76 -2.62 6.41 -2.49
C THR A 76 -3.95 6.45 -3.24
N ASN A 77 -4.20 5.49 -4.13
CA ASN A 77 -5.45 5.37 -4.88
C ASN A 77 -6.15 4.04 -4.54
N GLU A 78 -7.48 4.07 -4.52
CA GLU A 78 -8.29 2.85 -4.46
C GLU A 78 -8.48 2.26 -5.87
N VAL A 79 -7.45 1.55 -6.34
CA VAL A 79 -7.45 0.91 -7.67
C VAL A 79 -8.54 -0.16 -7.80
N GLY A 80 -8.99 -0.70 -6.67
CA GLY A 80 -10.04 -1.71 -6.57
C GLY A 80 -11.44 -1.24 -6.97
N ASP A 81 -11.73 0.05 -6.91
CA ASP A 81 -13.05 0.64 -7.21
C ASP A 81 -13.38 0.66 -8.72
N GLY A 82 -12.40 0.38 -9.58
CA GLY A 82 -12.58 0.36 -11.02
C GLY A 82 -13.05 -0.99 -11.57
N ILE A 83 -13.19 -1.04 -12.92
CA ILE A 83 -13.50 -2.28 -13.65
C ILE A 83 -12.38 -3.30 -13.44
N VAL A 84 -12.76 -4.59 -13.33
CA VAL A 84 -11.79 -5.68 -13.24
C VAL A 84 -11.02 -5.79 -14.57
N PRO A 85 -9.69 -5.65 -14.56
CA PRO A 85 -8.89 -5.70 -15.78
C PRO A 85 -8.89 -7.09 -16.41
N ASP A 86 -8.88 -7.16 -17.74
CA ASP A 86 -8.73 -8.43 -18.48
C ASP A 86 -7.32 -9.02 -18.38
N ASN A 87 -6.33 -8.16 -18.19
CA ASN A 87 -4.92 -8.52 -18.10
C ASN A 87 -4.57 -9.11 -16.74
N PRO A 88 -3.93 -10.31 -16.64
CA PRO A 88 -3.56 -10.93 -15.36
C PRO A 88 -2.62 -10.07 -14.50
N MET A 89 -1.65 -9.39 -15.10
CA MET A 89 -0.73 -8.50 -14.40
C MET A 89 -1.48 -7.33 -13.75
N SER A 90 -2.42 -6.73 -14.47
CA SER A 90 -3.21 -5.62 -13.95
C SER A 90 -4.13 -6.06 -12.81
N ARG A 91 -4.66 -7.29 -12.85
CA ARG A 91 -5.41 -7.86 -11.72
C ARG A 91 -4.52 -8.06 -10.50
N ALA A 92 -3.33 -8.64 -10.69
CA ALA A 92 -2.36 -8.83 -9.63
C ALA A 92 -1.93 -7.49 -9.01
N TYR A 93 -1.68 -6.47 -9.84
CA TYR A 93 -1.37 -5.13 -9.36
C TYR A 93 -2.50 -4.53 -8.53
N ARG A 94 -3.75 -4.67 -8.98
CA ARG A 94 -4.94 -4.21 -8.24
C ARG A 94 -5.02 -4.84 -6.85
N ASP A 95 -4.84 -6.16 -6.77
CA ASP A 95 -4.86 -6.90 -5.51
C ASP A 95 -3.67 -6.51 -4.61
N LEU A 96 -2.49 -6.33 -5.20
CA LEU A 96 -1.30 -5.86 -4.50
C LEU A 96 -1.50 -4.46 -3.91
N ALA A 97 -2.06 -3.52 -4.68
CA ALA A 97 -2.34 -2.15 -4.23
C ALA A 97 -3.33 -2.15 -3.07
N GLY A 98 -4.40 -2.94 -3.14
CA GLY A 98 -5.36 -3.09 -2.05
C GLY A 98 -4.73 -3.62 -0.76
N ARG A 99 -3.88 -4.66 -0.85
CA ARG A 99 -3.14 -5.20 0.31
C ARG A 99 -2.14 -4.18 0.87
N ALA A 100 -1.46 -3.43 0.01
CA ALA A 100 -0.56 -2.36 0.44
C ALA A 100 -1.32 -1.25 1.19
N ASN A 101 -2.48 -0.81 0.66
CA ASN A 101 -3.34 0.16 1.32
C ASN A 101 -3.80 -0.32 2.70
N GLN A 102 -4.18 -1.60 2.83
CA GLN A 102 -4.55 -2.18 4.12
C GLN A 102 -3.39 -2.14 5.13
N LEU A 103 -2.17 -2.52 4.72
CA LEU A 103 -0.99 -2.49 5.59
C LEU A 103 -0.65 -1.06 6.04
N LEU A 104 -0.67 -0.10 5.12
CA LEU A 104 -0.42 1.31 5.43
C LEU A 104 -1.52 1.90 6.32
N GLY A 105 -2.80 1.60 6.01
CA GLY A 105 -3.94 2.04 6.79
C GLY A 105 -3.94 1.48 8.23
N GLN A 106 -3.50 0.23 8.42
CA GLN A 106 -3.32 -0.35 9.76
C GLN A 106 -2.23 0.39 10.56
N ALA A 107 -1.12 0.74 9.91
CA ALA A 107 0.01 1.41 10.54
C ALA A 107 -0.24 2.91 10.77
N ALA A 108 -0.99 3.59 9.90
CA ALA A 108 -1.26 5.02 9.99
C ALA A 108 -2.02 5.38 11.28
N LYS A 109 -1.77 6.57 11.82
CA LYS A 109 -2.56 7.12 12.94
C LYS A 109 -3.96 7.49 12.49
N GLU A 110 -4.09 8.07 11.32
CA GLU A 110 -5.32 8.55 10.71
C GLU A 110 -5.38 8.12 9.24
N VAL A 111 -6.56 7.83 8.73
CA VAL A 111 -6.80 7.49 7.32
C VAL A 111 -7.96 8.32 6.80
N TYR A 112 -7.72 9.03 5.71
CA TYR A 112 -8.71 9.87 5.06
C TYR A 112 -9.02 9.35 3.65
N THR A 113 -10.30 9.26 3.31
CA THR A 113 -10.74 9.23 1.92
C THR A 113 -11.11 10.64 1.47
N VAL A 114 -10.79 10.98 0.22
CA VAL A 114 -11.11 12.29 -0.35
C VAL A 114 -12.02 12.10 -1.55
N ILE A 115 -13.25 12.61 -1.46
CA ILE A 115 -14.25 12.51 -2.53
C ILE A 115 -14.66 13.94 -2.92
N ALA A 116 -14.52 14.28 -4.19
CA ALA A 116 -14.84 15.60 -4.73
C ALA A 116 -14.20 16.77 -3.94
N GLY A 117 -12.97 16.57 -3.45
CA GLY A 117 -12.23 17.56 -2.67
C GLY A 117 -12.54 17.59 -1.16
N TYR A 118 -13.49 16.78 -0.70
CA TYR A 118 -13.87 16.71 0.72
C TYR A 118 -13.21 15.53 1.41
N PRO A 119 -12.36 15.75 2.45
CA PRO A 119 -11.74 14.69 3.22
C PRO A 119 -12.73 14.13 4.26
N LEU A 120 -12.74 12.82 4.40
CA LEU A 120 -13.47 12.11 5.44
C LEU A 120 -12.50 11.18 6.18
N GLU A 121 -12.35 11.37 7.50
CA GLU A 121 -11.61 10.44 8.33
C GLU A 121 -12.40 9.12 8.47
N ILE A 122 -11.77 7.99 8.12
CA ILE A 122 -12.45 6.68 8.05
C ILE A 122 -11.91 5.66 9.04
N LYS A 123 -10.68 5.82 9.55
CA LYS A 123 -10.05 4.81 10.41
C LYS A 123 -10.75 4.67 11.75
N ALA A 124 -10.99 5.76 12.46
CA ALA A 124 -11.65 5.73 13.77
C ALA A 124 -13.07 5.16 13.70
N LYS A 125 -13.82 5.57 12.66
CA LYS A 125 -15.18 5.07 12.43
C LYS A 125 -15.20 3.59 12.04
N GLY A 126 -14.34 3.18 11.12
CA GLY A 126 -14.20 1.80 10.70
C GLY A 126 -13.75 0.88 11.83
N GLN A 127 -12.81 1.32 12.66
CA GLN A 127 -12.34 0.56 13.82
C GLN A 127 -13.47 0.33 14.84
N ALA A 128 -14.28 1.35 15.12
CA ALA A 128 -15.42 1.21 16.02
C ALA A 128 -16.44 0.16 15.55
N ILE A 129 -16.68 0.08 14.23
CA ILE A 129 -17.54 -0.94 13.62
C ILE A 129 -16.91 -2.34 13.79
N LEU A 130 -15.63 -2.51 13.46
CA LEU A 130 -14.92 -3.78 13.59
C LEU A 130 -14.91 -4.29 15.03
N ASP A 131 -14.75 -3.40 16.00
CA ASP A 131 -14.74 -3.74 17.42
C ASP A 131 -16.14 -4.13 17.93
N SER A 132 -17.22 -3.55 17.36
CA SER A 132 -18.59 -3.95 17.70
C SER A 132 -18.91 -5.35 17.19
N LEU A 133 -18.53 -5.68 15.94
CA LEU A 133 -18.74 -6.99 15.35
C LEU A 133 -18.05 -8.12 16.14
N LYS A 134 -16.84 -7.89 16.63
CA LYS A 134 -16.10 -8.88 17.45
C LYS A 134 -16.74 -9.17 18.81
N ARG A 135 -17.55 -8.24 19.33
CA ARG A 135 -18.25 -8.41 20.63
C ARG A 135 -19.53 -9.23 20.50
N GLU A 136 -20.12 -9.25 19.30
CA GLU A 136 -21.36 -10.03 19.04
C GLU A 136 -21.05 -11.53 18.82
N ASP A 137 -19.79 -11.87 18.47
CA ASP A 137 -19.34 -13.26 18.26
C ASP A 137 -18.80 -13.94 19.54
N THR A 138 -18.92 -13.29 20.72
CA THR A 138 -18.43 -13.80 22.02
C THR A 138 -19.56 -14.01 23.01
#